data_887c06c7a8bd3260977ee61bd47bc650
#
_entry.id   887c06c7a8bd3260977ee61bd47bc650
#
_cell.length_a   1.000
_cell.length_b   1.000
_cell.length_c   1.000
_cell.angle_alpha   90.00
_cell.angle_beta   90.00
_cell.angle_gamma   90.00
#
_symmetry.space_group_name_H-M   'P 1'
#
loop_
_entity.id
_entity.type
_entity.pdbx_description
1 polymer ?
#
loop_
_entity_poly.entity_id
_entity_poly.type
_entity_poly.pdbx_seq_one_letter_code
_entity_poly.pdbx_strand_id
1 'polypeptide(L)'
;MRHQVWLAAVCAALAGVSMADSPLRGDEGMWLYTNPPREYLKSKYGFEPTQEWLDHLRLSSVRFNSGGSGSFVSADGLVMTNHHVGADDLQKVSNEKTDYLKSGFFAKTAAEELPCKGLELNVLIKIEDVTDKVNAAVKPDMKPAEAAAARRKVIAE
;
A
#
# COMPACT_ATOMS: atom_id res chain seq x y z
N MET A 1 10.34 30.83 55.00
CA MET A 1 11.06 29.62 54.58
C MET A 1 10.14 28.47 54.15
N ARG A 2 8.96 28.27 54.73
CA ARG A 2 8.06 27.10 54.34
C ARG A 2 7.45 27.23 52.94
N HIS A 3 7.20 28.43 52.42
CA HIS A 3 6.58 28.61 51.09
C HIS A 3 7.55 28.41 49.92
N GLN A 4 8.86 28.62 50.12
CA GLN A 4 9.84 28.37 49.06
C GLN A 4 10.12 26.89 48.80
N VAL A 5 9.94 26.04 49.80
CA VAL A 5 10.11 24.59 49.66
C VAL A 5 8.97 23.97 48.84
N TRP A 6 7.75 24.49 48.95
CA TRP A 6 6.60 24.01 48.18
C TRP A 6 6.69 24.39 46.70
N LEU A 7 7.18 25.58 46.38
CA LEU A 7 7.38 25.98 44.98
C LEU A 7 8.47 25.14 44.28
N ALA A 8 9.55 24.80 44.97
CA ALA A 8 10.59 23.94 44.43
C ALA A 8 10.12 22.50 44.19
N ALA A 9 9.25 21.97 45.07
CA ALA A 9 8.68 20.62 44.89
C ALA A 9 7.69 20.54 43.73
N VAL A 10 6.90 21.58 43.47
CA VAL A 10 5.98 21.65 42.33
C VAL A 10 6.72 21.79 41.01
N CYS A 11 7.79 22.57 40.94
CA CYS A 11 8.64 22.68 39.76
C CYS A 11 9.40 21.38 39.46
N ALA A 12 9.83 20.63 40.47
CA ALA A 12 10.46 19.32 40.28
C ALA A 12 9.47 18.23 39.80
N ALA A 13 8.20 18.31 40.24
CA ALA A 13 7.16 17.41 39.76
C ALA A 13 6.73 17.67 38.30
N LEU A 14 6.80 18.93 37.84
CA LEU A 14 6.52 19.29 36.45
C LEU A 14 7.68 18.99 35.50
N ALA A 15 8.91 18.93 35.97
CA ALA A 15 10.06 18.53 35.15
C ALA A 15 10.18 17.03 34.91
N GLY A 16 9.40 16.18 35.64
CA GLY A 16 9.40 14.73 35.51
C GLY A 16 8.47 14.17 34.43
N VAL A 17 7.64 15.00 33.79
CA VAL A 17 6.88 14.63 32.61
C VAL A 17 7.68 15.07 31.38
N SER A 18 8.89 14.56 31.24
CA SER A 18 9.53 14.41 29.94
C SER A 18 8.71 13.32 29.22
N MET A 19 7.72 13.77 28.47
CA MET A 19 7.14 12.92 27.43
C MET A 19 8.31 12.40 26.60
N ALA A 20 8.53 11.12 26.69
CA ALA A 20 9.25 10.42 25.64
C ALA A 20 8.38 10.52 24.39
N ASP A 21 8.33 11.72 23.78
CA ASP A 21 8.00 11.86 22.38
C ASP A 21 9.10 11.16 21.61
N SER A 22 9.03 9.84 21.58
CA SER A 22 9.59 9.13 20.45
C SER A 22 8.74 9.59 19.28
N PRO A 23 9.23 10.46 18.40
CA PRO A 23 8.51 10.74 17.18
C PRO A 23 8.24 9.37 16.57
N LEU A 24 6.99 9.07 16.27
CA LEU A 24 6.60 7.91 15.45
C LEU A 24 7.24 8.14 14.07
N ARG A 25 8.54 7.97 13.99
CA ARG A 25 9.28 7.94 12.74
C ARG A 25 8.91 6.61 12.11
N GLY A 26 8.11 6.67 11.07
CA GLY A 26 7.97 5.54 10.18
C GLY A 26 9.35 5.15 9.67
N ASP A 27 9.60 3.86 9.57
CA ASP A 27 10.84 3.38 8.99
C ASP A 27 10.88 3.71 7.51
N GLU A 28 12.04 4.14 7.05
CA GLU A 28 12.29 4.33 5.64
C GLU A 28 12.47 2.98 4.96
N GLY A 29 11.93 2.87 3.75
CA GLY A 29 12.09 1.71 2.91
C GLY A 29 10.81 1.35 2.16
N MET A 30 11.01 0.58 1.11
CA MET A 30 9.94 -0.01 0.31
C MET A 30 10.30 -1.46 0.04
N TRP A 31 9.49 -2.39 0.51
CA TRP A 31 9.78 -3.82 0.43
C TRP A 31 8.74 -4.54 -0.40
N LEU A 32 9.19 -5.58 -1.09
CA LEU A 32 8.29 -6.48 -1.78
C LEU A 32 7.55 -7.37 -0.78
N TYR A 33 6.32 -7.75 -1.09
CA TYR A 33 5.55 -8.72 -0.29
C TYR A 33 6.27 -10.07 -0.14
N THR A 34 7.12 -10.43 -1.11
CA THR A 34 7.93 -11.66 -1.10
C THR A 34 9.23 -11.54 -0.31
N ASN A 35 9.65 -10.31 0.01
CA ASN A 35 10.89 -10.05 0.73
C ASN A 35 10.74 -8.91 1.76
N PRO A 36 9.88 -9.07 2.78
CA PRO A 36 9.78 -8.11 3.86
C PRO A 36 10.98 -8.22 4.82
N PRO A 37 11.37 -7.16 5.52
CA PRO A 37 12.49 -7.16 6.46
C PRO A 37 12.09 -7.84 7.79
N ARG A 38 11.86 -9.16 7.77
CA ARG A 38 11.30 -9.94 8.90
C ARG A 38 12.06 -9.76 10.21
N GLU A 39 13.40 -9.90 10.17
CA GLU A 39 14.25 -9.75 11.35
C GLU A 39 14.16 -8.36 11.97
N TYR A 40 14.10 -7.34 11.14
CA TYR A 40 13.94 -5.97 11.57
C TYR A 40 12.55 -5.73 12.22
N LEU A 41 11.48 -6.20 11.59
CA LEU A 41 10.12 -6.11 12.13
C LEU A 41 10.00 -6.84 13.47
N LYS A 42 10.59 -8.02 13.57
CA LYS A 42 10.60 -8.81 14.81
C LYS A 42 11.39 -8.12 15.92
N SER A 43 12.61 -7.66 15.63
CA SER A 43 13.49 -7.05 16.65
C SER A 43 12.99 -5.70 17.14
N LYS A 44 12.46 -4.87 16.24
CA LYS A 44 12.04 -3.52 16.57
C LYS A 44 10.60 -3.42 17.06
N TYR A 45 9.69 -4.21 16.50
CA TYR A 45 8.25 -4.11 16.76
C TYR A 45 7.66 -5.36 17.40
N GLY A 46 8.43 -6.43 17.59
CA GLY A 46 7.91 -7.72 18.07
C GLY A 46 6.93 -8.36 17.07
N PHE A 47 6.93 -7.90 15.82
CA PHE A 47 6.00 -8.34 14.78
C PHE A 47 6.69 -9.29 13.80
N GLU A 48 6.16 -10.51 13.68
CA GLU A 48 6.65 -11.54 12.76
C GLU A 48 5.55 -11.89 11.76
N PRO A 49 5.54 -11.25 10.56
CA PRO A 49 4.50 -11.52 9.57
C PRO A 49 4.61 -12.95 9.05
N THR A 50 3.50 -13.70 9.13
CA THR A 50 3.38 -15.03 8.52
C THR A 50 3.25 -14.91 7.01
N GLN A 51 3.52 -16.00 6.26
CA GLN A 51 3.32 -16.01 4.82
C GLN A 51 1.84 -15.80 4.46
N GLU A 52 0.94 -16.40 5.21
CA GLU A 52 -0.50 -16.25 5.04
C GLU A 52 -0.94 -14.78 5.20
N TRP A 53 -0.41 -14.07 6.21
CA TRP A 53 -0.69 -12.65 6.41
C TRP A 53 -0.18 -11.80 5.23
N LEU A 54 1.03 -12.07 4.73
CA LEU A 54 1.61 -11.37 3.58
C LEU A 54 0.82 -11.63 2.29
N ASP A 55 0.38 -12.87 2.07
CA ASP A 55 -0.44 -13.23 0.93
C ASP A 55 -1.82 -12.60 1.00
N HIS A 56 -2.45 -12.57 2.19
CA HIS A 56 -3.70 -11.87 2.41
C HIS A 56 -3.57 -10.38 2.11
N LEU A 57 -2.53 -9.72 2.64
CA LEU A 57 -2.28 -8.30 2.39
C LEU A 57 -2.08 -8.01 0.89
N ARG A 58 -1.28 -8.83 0.20
CA ARG A 58 -1.01 -8.72 -1.24
C ARG A 58 -2.28 -8.91 -2.08
N LEU A 59 -3.05 -9.96 -1.81
CA LEU A 59 -4.24 -10.29 -2.57
C LEU A 59 -5.41 -9.35 -2.28
N SER A 60 -5.44 -8.72 -1.11
CA SER A 60 -6.43 -7.68 -0.79
C SER A 60 -6.10 -6.32 -1.40
N SER A 61 -4.84 -6.07 -1.77
CA SER A 61 -4.42 -4.80 -2.35
C SER A 61 -4.74 -4.74 -3.84
N VAL A 62 -5.33 -3.62 -4.29
CA VAL A 62 -5.67 -3.41 -5.70
C VAL A 62 -5.08 -2.12 -6.25
N ARG A 63 -4.74 -2.14 -7.52
CA ARG A 63 -4.35 -0.97 -8.31
C ARG A 63 -5.42 -0.72 -9.36
N PHE A 64 -5.90 0.51 -9.43
CA PHE A 64 -6.83 0.94 -10.48
C PHE A 64 -6.08 1.26 -11.78
N ASN A 65 -6.64 0.89 -12.94
CA ASN A 65 -6.06 1.23 -14.24
C ASN A 65 -6.01 2.74 -14.50
N SER A 66 -6.97 3.49 -13.95
CA SER A 66 -7.03 4.96 -13.99
C SER A 66 -6.02 5.66 -13.07
N GLY A 67 -5.26 4.90 -12.28
CA GLY A 67 -4.38 5.39 -11.23
C GLY A 67 -5.03 5.32 -9.85
N GLY A 68 -4.17 5.24 -8.83
CA GLY A 68 -4.62 5.06 -7.45
C GLY A 68 -4.64 3.60 -7.00
N SER A 69 -4.92 3.41 -5.74
CA SER A 69 -4.94 2.11 -5.08
C SER A 69 -6.16 1.97 -4.18
N GLY A 70 -6.49 0.75 -3.83
CA GLY A 70 -7.56 0.42 -2.90
C GLY A 70 -7.32 -0.93 -2.24
N SER A 71 -8.29 -1.39 -1.50
CA SER A 71 -8.25 -2.70 -0.84
C SER A 71 -9.61 -3.37 -0.88
N PHE A 72 -9.63 -4.66 -1.13
CA PHE A 72 -10.79 -5.50 -0.82
C PHE A 72 -11.00 -5.53 0.69
N VAL A 73 -12.21 -5.24 1.13
CA VAL A 73 -12.62 -5.18 2.54
C VAL A 73 -13.75 -6.13 2.88
N SER A 74 -14.21 -6.93 1.91
CA SER A 74 -15.15 -8.04 2.13
C SER A 74 -14.86 -9.21 1.19
N ALA A 75 -15.37 -10.39 1.56
CA ALA A 75 -15.31 -11.58 0.71
C ALA A 75 -16.17 -11.46 -0.56
N ASP A 76 -17.16 -10.57 -0.56
CA ASP A 76 -18.08 -10.35 -1.67
C ASP A 76 -17.58 -9.29 -2.68
N GLY A 77 -16.32 -8.87 -2.54
CA GLY A 77 -15.68 -7.97 -3.50
C GLY A 77 -15.89 -6.48 -3.22
N LEU A 78 -16.31 -6.07 -2.01
CA LEU A 78 -16.34 -4.65 -1.65
C LEU A 78 -14.92 -4.08 -1.61
N VAL A 79 -14.70 -3.00 -2.35
CA VAL A 79 -13.40 -2.31 -2.43
C VAL A 79 -13.50 -0.94 -1.80
N MET A 80 -12.55 -0.63 -0.93
CA MET A 80 -12.36 0.70 -0.35
C MET A 80 -11.23 1.43 -1.06
N THR A 81 -11.46 2.67 -1.44
CA THR A 81 -10.48 3.56 -2.08
C THR A 81 -10.72 5.02 -1.71
N ASN A 82 -9.94 5.93 -2.25
CA ASN A 82 -10.10 7.36 -2.05
C ASN A 82 -11.17 7.95 -2.98
N HIS A 83 -11.86 9.01 -2.52
CA HIS A 83 -12.89 9.68 -3.31
C HIS A 83 -12.40 10.10 -4.71
N HIS A 84 -11.21 10.69 -4.81
CA HIS A 84 -10.66 11.17 -6.09
C HIS A 84 -10.39 10.05 -7.10
N VAL A 85 -10.18 8.80 -6.63
CA VAL A 85 -9.99 7.63 -7.52
C VAL A 85 -11.31 7.22 -8.17
N GLY A 86 -12.43 7.32 -7.43
CA GLY A 86 -13.77 6.97 -7.92
C GLY A 86 -14.59 8.13 -8.52
N ALA A 87 -14.10 9.36 -8.40
CA ALA A 87 -14.88 10.55 -8.79
C ALA A 87 -15.26 10.57 -10.27
N ASP A 88 -14.35 10.18 -11.16
CA ASP A 88 -14.61 10.12 -12.61
C ASP A 88 -15.68 9.07 -12.95
N ASP A 89 -15.72 7.96 -12.23
CA ASP A 89 -16.72 6.94 -12.44
C ASP A 89 -18.08 7.35 -11.89
N LEU A 90 -18.13 8.07 -10.75
CA LEU A 90 -19.35 8.71 -10.26
C LEU A 90 -19.89 9.72 -11.29
N GLN A 91 -19.03 10.49 -11.94
CA GLN A 91 -19.43 11.40 -12.99
C GLN A 91 -19.99 10.68 -14.21
N LYS A 92 -19.35 9.59 -14.67
CA LYS A 92 -19.81 8.80 -15.83
C LYS A 92 -21.17 8.14 -15.62
N VAL A 93 -21.51 7.74 -14.38
CA VAL A 93 -22.81 7.14 -14.05
C VAL A 93 -23.86 8.19 -13.67
N SER A 94 -23.48 9.45 -13.51
CA SER A 94 -24.39 10.58 -13.32
C SER A 94 -25.13 10.94 -14.61
N ASN A 95 -26.25 11.64 -14.50
CA ASN A 95 -27.07 12.11 -15.62
C ASN A 95 -27.67 13.49 -15.30
N GLU A 96 -28.42 14.07 -16.25
CA GLU A 96 -29.02 15.40 -16.11
C GLU A 96 -29.94 15.55 -14.89
N LYS A 97 -30.53 14.45 -14.39
CA LYS A 97 -31.45 14.44 -13.24
C LYS A 97 -30.77 14.14 -11.93
N THR A 98 -29.60 13.49 -11.97
CA THR A 98 -28.91 12.98 -10.77
C THR A 98 -27.40 13.18 -10.89
N ASP A 99 -26.89 14.08 -10.07
CA ASP A 99 -25.46 14.37 -9.95
C ASP A 99 -24.89 13.63 -8.72
N TYR A 100 -24.33 12.44 -8.95
CA TYR A 100 -23.78 11.61 -7.87
C TYR A 100 -22.50 12.16 -7.25
N LEU A 101 -21.80 13.10 -7.92
CA LEU A 101 -20.68 13.80 -7.28
C LEU A 101 -21.14 14.73 -6.15
N LYS A 102 -22.33 15.30 -6.29
CA LYS A 102 -22.93 16.20 -5.28
C LYS A 102 -23.77 15.45 -4.25
N SER A 103 -24.61 14.54 -4.71
CA SER A 103 -25.57 13.84 -3.85
C SER A 103 -24.98 12.63 -3.13
N GLY A 104 -23.86 12.12 -3.61
CA GLY A 104 -23.38 10.79 -3.28
C GLY A 104 -24.19 9.69 -3.97
N PHE A 105 -23.68 8.48 -3.96
CA PHE A 105 -24.34 7.28 -4.43
C PHE A 105 -24.30 6.20 -3.34
N PHE A 106 -25.41 5.56 -3.09
CA PHE A 106 -25.50 4.44 -2.15
C PHE A 106 -26.48 3.40 -2.67
N ALA A 107 -25.97 2.21 -3.02
CA ALA A 107 -26.76 1.03 -3.33
C ALA A 107 -27.07 0.26 -2.05
N LYS A 108 -28.35 -0.02 -1.77
CA LYS A 108 -28.76 -0.83 -0.61
C LYS A 108 -28.63 -2.32 -0.88
N THR A 109 -28.65 -2.70 -2.15
CA THR A 109 -28.56 -4.08 -2.62
C THR A 109 -27.66 -4.14 -3.86
N ALA A 110 -27.09 -5.29 -4.16
CA ALA A 110 -26.29 -5.49 -5.36
C ALA A 110 -27.06 -5.19 -6.67
N ALA A 111 -28.38 -5.35 -6.68
CA ALA A 111 -29.22 -5.03 -7.82
C ALA A 111 -29.34 -3.53 -8.11
N GLU A 112 -29.05 -2.68 -7.13
CA GLU A 112 -29.05 -1.21 -7.26
C GLU A 112 -27.67 -0.67 -7.65
N GLU A 113 -26.63 -1.49 -7.68
CA GLU A 113 -25.29 -1.08 -8.07
C GLU A 113 -25.23 -0.67 -9.54
N LEU A 114 -24.48 0.39 -9.82
CA LEU A 114 -24.27 0.90 -11.17
C LEU A 114 -22.91 0.44 -11.71
N PRO A 115 -22.85 -0.16 -12.91
CA PRO A 115 -21.60 -0.62 -13.48
C PRO A 115 -20.70 0.55 -13.91
N CYS A 116 -19.47 0.55 -13.41
CA CYS A 116 -18.42 1.50 -13.80
C CYS A 116 -17.73 0.99 -15.08
N LYS A 117 -18.16 1.48 -16.24
CA LYS A 117 -17.64 1.04 -17.54
C LYS A 117 -16.19 1.45 -17.74
N GLY A 118 -15.34 0.47 -18.09
CA GLY A 118 -13.90 0.67 -18.35
C GLY A 118 -13.05 0.78 -17.09
N LEU A 119 -13.62 0.56 -15.91
CA LEU A 119 -12.86 0.44 -14.67
C LEU A 119 -12.28 -0.97 -14.56
N GLU A 120 -10.96 -1.03 -14.33
CA GLU A 120 -10.23 -2.29 -14.10
C GLU A 120 -9.47 -2.19 -12.79
N LEU A 121 -9.53 -3.27 -12.01
CA LEU A 121 -8.79 -3.44 -10.76
C LEU A 121 -7.77 -4.55 -10.94
N ASN A 122 -6.51 -4.22 -10.76
CA ASN A 122 -5.40 -5.15 -10.92
C ASN A 122 -4.94 -5.64 -9.54
N VAL A 123 -4.91 -6.96 -9.36
CA VAL A 123 -4.40 -7.63 -8.16
C VAL A 123 -3.07 -8.27 -8.47
N LEU A 124 -2.07 -8.05 -7.60
CA LEU A 124 -0.75 -8.67 -7.73
C LEU A 124 -0.81 -10.14 -7.32
N ILE A 125 -0.85 -11.04 -8.28
CA ILE A 125 -0.98 -12.48 -8.04
C ILE A 125 0.36 -13.12 -7.68
N LYS A 126 1.46 -12.72 -8.36
CA LYS A 126 2.77 -13.35 -8.21
C LYS A 126 3.90 -12.37 -8.45
N ILE A 127 4.99 -12.55 -7.72
CA ILE A 127 6.29 -11.91 -7.95
C ILE A 127 7.31 -13.02 -8.10
N GLU A 128 8.10 -12.99 -9.16
CA GLU A 128 9.19 -13.93 -9.40
C GLU A 128 10.50 -13.18 -9.58
N ASP A 129 11.58 -13.71 -8.97
CA ASP A 129 12.92 -13.26 -9.26
C ASP A 129 13.42 -13.98 -10.51
N VAL A 130 13.67 -13.21 -11.56
CA VAL A 130 14.16 -13.72 -12.84
C VAL A 130 15.62 -13.36 -13.10
N THR A 131 16.35 -12.90 -12.09
CA THR A 131 17.75 -12.44 -12.19
C THR A 131 18.64 -13.51 -12.83
N ASP A 132 18.57 -14.73 -12.36
CA ASP A 132 19.39 -15.83 -12.87
C ASP A 132 19.03 -16.17 -14.33
N LYS A 133 17.74 -16.17 -14.67
CA LYS A 133 17.25 -16.39 -16.04
C LYS A 133 17.78 -15.33 -16.99
N VAL A 134 17.75 -14.07 -16.57
CA VAL A 134 18.24 -12.94 -17.38
C VAL A 134 19.78 -12.97 -17.51
N ASN A 135 20.48 -13.28 -16.45
CA ASN A 135 21.94 -13.35 -16.47
C ASN A 135 22.45 -14.54 -17.30
N ALA A 136 21.80 -15.68 -17.25
CA ALA A 136 22.16 -16.87 -18.04
C ALA A 136 22.02 -16.66 -19.56
N ALA A 137 21.24 -15.66 -19.99
CA ALA A 137 21.13 -15.32 -21.41
C ALA A 137 22.38 -14.62 -21.97
N VAL A 138 23.27 -14.13 -21.11
CA VAL A 138 24.52 -13.44 -21.51
C VAL A 138 25.68 -14.41 -21.47
N LYS A 139 26.32 -14.61 -22.63
CA LYS A 139 27.54 -15.43 -22.74
C LYS A 139 28.79 -14.57 -22.53
N PRO A 140 29.90 -15.15 -22.06
CA PRO A 140 31.14 -14.42 -21.77
C PRO A 140 31.79 -13.70 -22.95
N ASP A 141 31.53 -14.18 -24.19
CA ASP A 141 32.07 -13.66 -25.44
C ASP A 141 31.21 -12.59 -26.12
N MET A 142 30.03 -12.28 -25.54
CA MET A 142 29.14 -11.29 -26.09
C MET A 142 29.65 -9.87 -25.93
N LYS A 143 29.54 -9.08 -26.99
CA LYS A 143 29.81 -7.63 -26.95
C LYS A 143 28.71 -6.94 -26.11
N PRO A 144 28.98 -5.76 -25.53
CA PRO A 144 27.99 -5.07 -24.65
C PRO A 144 26.60 -4.88 -25.28
N ALA A 145 26.53 -4.57 -26.58
CA ALA A 145 25.28 -4.39 -27.31
C ALA A 145 24.50 -5.70 -27.48
N GLU A 146 25.21 -6.80 -27.75
CA GLU A 146 24.63 -8.14 -27.88
C GLU A 146 24.11 -8.65 -26.52
N ALA A 147 24.88 -8.47 -25.46
CA ALA A 147 24.48 -8.80 -24.10
C ALA A 147 23.23 -8.03 -23.67
N ALA A 148 23.16 -6.73 -23.99
CA ALA A 148 21.98 -5.92 -23.71
C ALA A 148 20.74 -6.38 -24.51
N ALA A 149 20.93 -6.79 -25.76
CA ALA A 149 19.85 -7.33 -26.59
C ALA A 149 19.35 -8.68 -26.05
N ALA A 150 20.26 -9.57 -25.63
CA ALA A 150 19.92 -10.86 -25.03
C ALA A 150 19.10 -10.69 -23.75
N ARG A 151 19.50 -9.78 -22.84
CA ARG A 151 18.72 -9.46 -21.63
C ARG A 151 17.32 -8.96 -21.98
N ARG A 152 17.21 -7.97 -22.90
CA ARG A 152 15.90 -7.43 -23.31
C ARG A 152 14.97 -8.50 -23.86
N LYS A 153 15.50 -9.43 -24.64
CA LYS A 153 14.72 -10.54 -25.19
C LYS A 153 14.11 -11.39 -24.09
N VAL A 154 14.91 -11.80 -23.10
CA VAL A 154 14.42 -12.64 -21.98
C VAL A 154 13.45 -11.89 -21.07
N ILE A 155 13.61 -10.57 -20.91
CA ILE A 155 12.70 -9.73 -20.13
C ILE A 155 11.34 -9.58 -20.82
N ALA A 156 11.29 -9.69 -22.15
CA ALA A 156 10.06 -9.57 -22.94
C ALA A 156 9.24 -10.88 -23.03
N GLU A 157 9.82 -12.02 -22.62
CA GLU A 157 9.16 -13.35 -22.53
C GLU A 157 8.35 -13.50 -21.25
#